data_f7f3b9afac98d4e625bfc2ab2ecdd56c
#
_entry.id   f7f3b9afac98d4e625bfc2ab2ecdd56c
#
_cell.length_a   1.000
_cell.length_b   1.000
_cell.length_c   1.000
_cell.angle_alpha   90.00
_cell.angle_beta   90.00
_cell.angle_gamma   90.00
#
_symmetry.space_group_name_H-M   'P 1'
#
loop_
_entity.id
_entity.type
_entity.pdbx_description
1 polymer ?
#
loop_
_entity_poly.entity_id
_entity_poly.type
_entity_poly.pdbx_seq_one_letter_code
_entity_poly.pdbx_strand_id
1 'polypeptide(L)'
;MWGFIVALISGALMSIQGVFNTEVTKQTSLWVSTGWVQLSAFAVCVLAWFFTGRESVSALWQVDNKYTLLGGVIGAFITITVIQSMGALGPAKAAMLIVISQLAVAYVIELAGLFGVDKEPFEWRKILGLLIAISGIIIFKWQK
;
A
#
# COMPACT_ATOMS: atom_id res chain seq x y z
N MET A 1 -15.69 -13.54 -5.58
CA MET A 1 -15.16 -13.12 -6.90
C MET A 1 -14.92 -11.60 -7.01
N TRP A 2 -15.82 -10.76 -6.52
CA TRP A 2 -15.67 -9.30 -6.57
C TRP A 2 -14.38 -8.80 -5.89
N GLY A 3 -14.11 -9.20 -4.64
CA GLY A 3 -12.90 -8.80 -3.91
C GLY A 3 -11.59 -9.17 -4.60
N PHE A 4 -11.55 -10.31 -5.30
CA PHE A 4 -10.39 -10.73 -6.08
C PHE A 4 -10.09 -9.77 -7.24
N ILE A 5 -11.12 -9.37 -7.99
CA ILE A 5 -10.98 -8.42 -9.11
C ILE A 5 -10.52 -7.05 -8.60
N VAL A 6 -11.12 -6.56 -7.52
CA VAL A 6 -10.75 -5.28 -6.91
C VAL A 6 -9.31 -5.30 -6.41
N ALA A 7 -8.84 -6.41 -5.82
CA ALA A 7 -7.46 -6.56 -5.38
C ALA A 7 -6.46 -6.48 -6.55
N LEU A 8 -6.77 -7.13 -7.68
CA LEU A 8 -5.94 -7.05 -8.89
C LEU A 8 -5.87 -5.62 -9.45
N ILE A 9 -7.01 -4.93 -9.51
CA ILE A 9 -7.08 -3.52 -9.94
C ILE A 9 -6.26 -2.65 -8.99
N SER A 10 -6.39 -2.84 -7.68
CA SER A 10 -5.63 -2.08 -6.68
C SER A 10 -4.12 -2.25 -6.87
N GLY A 11 -3.64 -3.48 -7.08
CA GLY A 11 -2.22 -3.74 -7.34
C GLY A 11 -1.72 -3.06 -8.62
N ALA A 12 -2.51 -3.09 -9.70
CA ALA A 12 -2.18 -2.41 -10.94
C ALA A 12 -2.11 -0.88 -10.76
N LEU A 13 -3.10 -0.29 -10.09
CA LEU A 13 -3.14 1.14 -9.78
C LEU A 13 -1.96 1.58 -8.90
N MET A 14 -1.59 0.79 -7.89
CA MET A 14 -0.40 1.07 -7.05
C MET A 14 0.89 1.12 -7.87
N SER A 15 1.05 0.21 -8.83
CA SER A 15 2.22 0.19 -9.70
C SER A 15 2.27 1.42 -10.62
N ILE A 16 1.15 1.78 -11.25
CA ILE A 16 1.04 2.97 -12.11
C ILE A 16 1.30 4.24 -11.30
N GLN A 17 0.66 4.37 -10.12
CA GLN A 17 0.85 5.51 -9.22
C GLN A 17 2.32 5.66 -8.80
N GLY A 18 2.98 4.57 -8.45
CA GLY A 18 4.38 4.58 -8.06
C GLY A 18 5.30 5.09 -9.17
N VAL A 19 5.07 4.67 -10.43
CA VAL A 19 5.80 5.17 -11.60
C VAL A 19 5.54 6.67 -11.81
N PHE A 20 4.28 7.10 -11.80
CA PHE A 20 3.93 8.52 -11.99
C PHE A 20 4.57 9.40 -10.93
N ASN A 21 4.48 9.01 -9.67
CA ASN A 21 5.07 9.76 -8.57
C ASN A 21 6.61 9.85 -8.68
N THR A 22 7.25 8.76 -9.14
CA THR A 22 8.69 8.75 -9.38
C THR A 22 9.08 9.72 -10.51
N GLU A 23 8.31 9.76 -11.61
CA GLU A 23 8.57 10.70 -12.71
C GLU A 23 8.35 12.16 -12.30
N VAL A 24 7.29 12.45 -11.53
CA VAL A 24 7.08 13.80 -10.97
C VAL A 24 8.24 14.20 -10.04
N THR A 25 8.72 13.25 -9.22
CA THR A 25 9.83 13.50 -8.30
C THR A 25 11.12 13.86 -9.02
N LYS A 26 11.41 13.26 -10.17
CA LYS A 26 12.58 13.59 -10.99
C LYS A 26 12.58 15.03 -11.51
N GLN A 27 11.40 15.60 -11.73
CA GLN A 27 11.23 16.95 -12.27
C GLN A 27 10.98 18.00 -11.19
N THR A 28 10.69 17.58 -9.97
CA THR A 28 10.37 18.48 -8.85
C THR A 28 11.23 18.15 -7.63
N SER A 29 10.60 17.57 -6.61
CA SER A 29 11.28 17.02 -5.44
C SER A 29 10.40 15.95 -4.79
N LEU A 30 11.00 15.13 -3.92
CA LEU A 30 10.29 14.09 -3.17
C LEU A 30 9.11 14.68 -2.37
N TRP A 31 9.31 15.81 -1.73
CA TRP A 31 8.28 16.43 -0.89
C TRP A 31 7.17 17.05 -1.70
N VAL A 32 7.48 17.70 -2.82
CA VAL A 32 6.47 18.28 -3.72
C VAL A 32 5.63 17.18 -4.36
N SER A 33 6.25 16.12 -4.86
CA SER A 33 5.56 14.98 -5.43
C SER A 33 4.64 14.29 -4.40
N THR A 34 5.16 13.98 -3.21
CA THR A 34 4.37 13.36 -2.14
C THR A 34 3.21 14.25 -1.70
N GLY A 35 3.45 15.56 -1.50
CA GLY A 35 2.42 16.51 -1.13
C GLY A 35 1.31 16.61 -2.17
N TRP A 36 1.66 16.65 -3.46
CA TRP A 36 0.70 16.65 -4.56
C TRP A 36 -0.17 15.39 -4.58
N VAL A 37 0.43 14.22 -4.38
CA VAL A 37 -0.30 12.94 -4.33
C VAL A 37 -1.33 12.94 -3.22
N GLN A 38 -0.95 13.36 -2.01
CA GLN A 38 -1.87 13.40 -0.87
C GLN A 38 -2.98 14.42 -1.07
N LEU A 39 -2.65 15.59 -1.61
CA LEU A 39 -3.63 16.63 -1.90
C LEU A 39 -4.64 16.20 -2.97
N SER A 40 -4.18 15.63 -4.08
CA SER A 40 -5.04 15.16 -5.15
C SER A 40 -5.93 13.99 -4.70
N ALA A 41 -5.39 13.06 -3.90
CA ALA A 41 -6.17 11.99 -3.30
C ALA A 41 -7.25 12.54 -2.35
N PHE A 42 -6.92 13.51 -1.52
CA PHE A 42 -7.88 14.20 -0.65
C PHE A 42 -8.99 14.87 -1.47
N ALA A 43 -8.65 15.56 -2.55
CA ALA A 43 -9.64 16.20 -3.42
C ALA A 43 -10.61 15.17 -4.03
N VAL A 44 -10.12 14.02 -4.49
CA VAL A 44 -10.97 12.93 -5.00
C VAL A 44 -11.90 12.40 -3.90
N CYS A 45 -11.38 12.21 -2.67
CA CYS A 45 -12.20 11.77 -1.54
C CYS A 45 -13.30 12.78 -1.19
N VAL A 46 -12.99 14.09 -1.19
CA VAL A 46 -13.97 15.15 -0.92
C VAL A 46 -15.05 15.19 -2.01
N LEU A 47 -14.65 15.07 -3.27
CA LEU A 47 -15.62 14.99 -4.38
C LEU A 47 -16.53 13.76 -4.24
N ALA A 48 -15.95 12.59 -3.99
CA ALA A 48 -16.72 11.37 -3.78
C ALA A 48 -17.69 11.51 -2.60
N TRP A 49 -17.24 12.02 -1.47
CA TRP A 49 -18.07 12.28 -0.29
C TRP A 49 -19.23 13.23 -0.61
N PHE A 50 -18.97 14.26 -1.41
CA PHE A 50 -20.01 15.22 -1.79
C PHE A 50 -21.15 14.57 -2.60
N PHE A 51 -20.84 13.57 -3.44
CA PHE A 51 -21.82 12.89 -4.30
C PHE A 51 -22.45 11.65 -3.68
N THR A 52 -21.79 11.00 -2.69
CA THR A 52 -22.23 9.69 -2.16
C THR A 52 -23.07 9.74 -0.90
N GLY A 53 -23.30 10.89 -0.26
CA GLY A 53 -24.22 10.94 0.88
C GLY A 53 -23.85 11.92 1.98
N ARG A 54 -22.70 12.56 1.96
CA ARG A 54 -22.26 13.60 2.92
C ARG A 54 -22.35 13.14 4.38
N GLU A 55 -21.86 11.93 4.66
CA GLU A 55 -21.82 11.41 6.02
C GLU A 55 -21.04 12.36 6.96
N SER A 56 -21.42 12.34 8.24
CA SER A 56 -20.85 13.28 9.19
C SER A 56 -19.35 13.04 9.43
N VAL A 57 -18.53 14.02 9.13
CA VAL A 57 -17.08 13.99 9.42
C VAL A 57 -16.80 13.87 10.93
N SER A 58 -17.75 14.29 11.78
CA SER A 58 -17.63 14.13 13.24
C SER A 58 -17.57 12.68 13.70
N ALA A 59 -18.00 11.71 12.87
CA ALA A 59 -17.86 10.30 13.14
C ALA A 59 -16.39 9.85 13.35
N LEU A 60 -15.42 10.58 12.76
CA LEU A 60 -14.00 10.33 13.00
C LEU A 60 -13.60 10.44 14.48
N TRP A 61 -14.26 11.33 15.23
CA TRP A 61 -13.98 11.52 16.65
C TRP A 61 -14.60 10.43 17.53
N GLN A 62 -15.51 9.62 16.96
CA GLN A 62 -16.18 8.50 17.63
C GLN A 62 -15.46 7.17 17.44
N VAL A 63 -14.39 7.13 16.63
CA VAL A 63 -13.58 5.93 16.44
C VAL A 63 -12.93 5.53 17.77
N ASP A 64 -13.15 4.30 18.21
CA ASP A 64 -12.66 3.78 19.51
C ASP A 64 -11.13 3.82 19.60
N ASN A 65 -10.47 3.28 18.60
CA ASN A 65 -9.00 3.19 18.57
C ASN A 65 -8.40 4.36 17.78
N LYS A 66 -8.13 5.47 18.44
CA LYS A 66 -7.61 6.71 17.83
C LYS A 66 -6.32 6.53 17.01
N TYR A 67 -5.45 5.57 17.35
CA TYR A 67 -4.24 5.30 16.59
C TYR A 67 -4.51 4.85 15.15
N THR A 68 -5.69 4.28 14.87
CA THR A 68 -6.06 3.88 13.50
C THR A 68 -6.23 5.07 12.57
N LEU A 69 -6.46 6.26 13.11
CA LEU A 69 -6.52 7.52 12.34
C LEU A 69 -5.16 7.93 11.77
N LEU A 70 -4.06 7.32 12.21
CA LEU A 70 -2.72 7.55 11.65
C LEU A 70 -2.54 6.96 10.25
N GLY A 71 -3.55 6.28 9.70
CA GLY A 71 -3.50 5.72 8.34
C GLY A 71 -3.05 6.71 7.27
N GLY A 72 -3.47 7.97 7.35
CA GLY A 72 -3.03 9.03 6.42
C GLY A 72 -1.53 9.36 6.55
N VAL A 73 -1.01 9.40 7.77
CA VAL A 73 0.43 9.60 8.04
C VAL A 73 1.24 8.43 7.48
N ILE A 74 0.78 7.21 7.74
CA ILE A 74 1.40 5.99 7.18
C ILE A 74 1.36 6.03 5.65
N GLY A 75 0.24 6.48 5.05
CA GLY A 75 0.10 6.65 3.61
C GLY A 75 1.13 7.60 3.00
N ALA A 76 1.47 8.69 3.70
CA ALA A 76 2.54 9.59 3.26
C ALA A 76 3.91 8.90 3.27
N PHE A 77 4.24 8.15 4.33
CA PHE A 77 5.48 7.37 4.40
C PHE A 77 5.52 6.24 3.34
N ILE A 78 4.40 5.57 3.07
CA ILE A 78 4.30 4.60 1.98
C ILE A 78 4.64 5.27 0.66
N THR A 79 4.04 6.41 0.35
CA THR A 79 4.32 7.16 -0.90
C THR A 79 5.80 7.50 -1.04
N ILE A 80 6.41 8.05 0.01
CA ILE A 80 7.84 8.40 0.04
C ILE A 80 8.73 7.18 -0.23
N THR A 81 8.49 6.08 0.48
CA THR A 81 9.31 4.87 0.37
C THR A 81 9.11 4.15 -0.97
N VAL A 82 7.90 4.16 -1.53
CA VAL A 82 7.62 3.65 -2.89
C VAL A 82 8.38 4.45 -3.94
N ILE A 83 8.33 5.79 -3.90
CA ILE A 83 9.07 6.65 -4.83
C ILE A 83 10.56 6.35 -4.77
N GLN A 84 11.13 6.31 -3.57
CA GLN A 84 12.56 6.03 -3.38
C GLN A 84 12.95 4.64 -3.87
N SER A 85 12.17 3.62 -3.56
CA SER A 85 12.45 2.25 -3.99
C SER A 85 12.33 2.07 -5.50
N MET A 86 11.31 2.65 -6.13
CA MET A 86 11.16 2.61 -7.58
C MET A 86 12.23 3.40 -8.31
N GLY A 87 12.65 4.53 -7.77
CA GLY A 87 13.76 5.32 -8.30
C GLY A 87 15.11 4.59 -8.23
N ALA A 88 15.35 3.83 -7.17
CA ALA A 88 16.61 3.12 -6.95
C ALA A 88 16.68 1.75 -7.65
N LEU A 89 15.58 0.99 -7.66
CA LEU A 89 15.54 -0.41 -8.09
C LEU A 89 14.84 -0.63 -9.44
N GLY A 90 14.11 0.36 -9.90
CA GLY A 90 13.18 0.25 -11.01
C GLY A 90 11.82 -0.31 -10.58
N PRO A 91 10.75 -0.04 -11.36
CA PRO A 91 9.37 -0.34 -10.96
C PRO A 91 9.10 -1.80 -10.62
N ALA A 92 9.54 -2.73 -11.48
CA ALA A 92 9.24 -4.14 -11.32
C ALA A 92 9.90 -4.76 -10.06
N LYS A 93 11.18 -4.45 -9.81
CA LYS A 93 11.90 -4.96 -8.63
C LYS A 93 11.35 -4.36 -7.34
N ALA A 94 11.05 -3.07 -7.35
CA ALA A 94 10.46 -2.40 -6.20
C ALA A 94 9.08 -2.99 -5.87
N ALA A 95 8.20 -3.13 -6.86
CA ALA A 95 6.86 -3.70 -6.66
C ALA A 95 6.92 -5.12 -6.09
N MET A 96 7.81 -5.98 -6.57
CA MET A 96 7.98 -7.34 -6.04
C MET A 96 8.39 -7.35 -4.57
N LEU A 97 9.38 -6.53 -4.18
CA LEU A 97 9.83 -6.46 -2.78
C LEU A 97 8.75 -5.89 -1.86
N ILE A 98 8.00 -4.90 -2.34
CA ILE A 98 6.86 -4.33 -1.63
C ILE A 98 5.80 -5.40 -1.37
N VAL A 99 5.41 -6.17 -2.38
CA VAL A 99 4.40 -7.23 -2.25
C VAL A 99 4.83 -8.31 -1.25
N ILE A 100 6.10 -8.76 -1.28
CA ILE A 100 6.59 -9.72 -0.28
C ILE A 100 6.50 -9.16 1.13
N SER A 101 6.96 -7.92 1.32
CA SER A 101 6.88 -7.27 2.63
C SER A 101 5.43 -7.15 3.12
N GLN A 102 4.51 -6.78 2.23
CA GLN A 102 3.08 -6.71 2.53
C GLN A 102 2.52 -8.06 2.96
N LEU A 103 2.83 -9.14 2.23
CA LEU A 103 2.37 -10.50 2.56
C LEU A 103 2.92 -10.95 3.91
N ALA A 104 4.21 -10.73 4.18
CA ALA A 104 4.84 -11.13 5.42
C ALA A 104 4.21 -10.37 6.62
N VAL A 105 4.05 -9.05 6.51
CA VAL A 105 3.47 -8.22 7.56
C VAL A 105 2.00 -8.56 7.78
N ALA A 106 1.21 -8.73 6.70
CA ALA A 106 -0.19 -9.13 6.80
C ALA A 106 -0.35 -10.47 7.53
N TYR A 107 0.49 -11.45 7.22
CA TYR A 107 0.48 -12.74 7.89
C TYR A 107 0.84 -12.64 9.39
N VAL A 108 1.82 -11.80 9.74
CA VAL A 108 2.14 -11.54 11.17
C VAL A 108 0.96 -10.89 11.90
N ILE A 109 0.25 -9.95 11.27
CA ILE A 109 -0.94 -9.31 11.83
C ILE A 109 -2.03 -10.34 12.09
N GLU A 110 -2.32 -11.23 11.13
CA GLU A 110 -3.31 -12.32 11.28
C GLU A 110 -2.91 -13.30 12.38
N LEU A 111 -1.64 -13.73 12.44
CA LEU A 111 -1.15 -14.65 13.48
C LEU A 111 -1.24 -14.08 14.89
N ALA A 112 -0.96 -12.80 15.02
CA ALA A 112 -0.97 -12.12 16.33
C ALA A 112 -2.35 -11.57 16.71
N GLY A 113 -3.30 -11.47 15.76
CA GLY A 113 -4.60 -10.84 15.98
C GLY A 113 -4.48 -9.34 16.26
N LEU A 114 -3.60 -8.63 15.54
CA LEU A 114 -3.33 -7.22 15.78
C LEU A 114 -4.37 -6.32 15.10
N PHE A 115 -4.52 -5.11 15.63
CA PHE A 115 -5.32 -4.02 15.04
C PHE A 115 -6.81 -4.35 14.83
N GLY A 116 -7.37 -5.33 15.57
CA GLY A 116 -8.77 -5.74 15.45
C GLY A 116 -9.03 -6.82 14.37
N VAL A 117 -7.97 -7.39 13.81
CA VAL A 117 -8.06 -8.54 12.91
C VAL A 117 -8.21 -9.82 13.76
N ASP A 118 -9.10 -10.72 13.34
CA ASP A 118 -9.28 -12.01 14.00
C ASP A 118 -7.98 -12.82 13.92
N LYS A 119 -7.62 -13.45 15.05
CA LYS A 119 -6.42 -14.26 15.13
C LYS A 119 -6.60 -15.56 14.35
N GLU A 120 -5.73 -15.80 13.39
CA GLU A 120 -5.71 -17.06 12.65
C GLU A 120 -4.62 -18.01 13.17
N PRO A 121 -4.86 -19.34 13.08
CA PRO A 121 -3.86 -20.32 13.46
C PRO A 121 -2.67 -20.29 12.49
N PHE A 122 -1.51 -20.73 13.01
CA PHE A 122 -0.32 -20.87 12.17
C PHE A 122 -0.52 -21.91 11.09
N GLU A 123 -0.32 -21.55 9.83
CA GLU A 123 -0.41 -22.43 8.68
C GLU A 123 0.93 -22.52 7.92
N TRP A 124 1.54 -23.71 7.90
CA TRP A 124 2.77 -23.96 7.17
C TRP A 124 2.65 -23.65 5.65
N ARG A 125 1.47 -23.84 5.09
CA ARG A 125 1.20 -23.53 3.67
C ARG A 125 1.41 -22.06 3.34
N LYS A 126 1.05 -21.13 4.22
CA LYS A 126 1.25 -19.68 4.05
C LYS A 126 2.76 -19.35 4.02
N ILE A 127 3.56 -20.00 4.88
CA ILE A 127 5.02 -19.85 4.89
C ILE A 127 5.63 -20.39 3.59
N LEU A 128 5.21 -21.55 3.12
CA LEU A 128 5.66 -22.10 1.84
C LEU A 128 5.34 -21.15 0.67
N GLY A 129 4.13 -20.59 0.64
CA GLY A 129 3.75 -19.61 -0.38
C GLY A 129 4.65 -18.38 -0.37
N LEU A 130 4.98 -17.87 0.81
CA LEU A 130 5.89 -16.73 0.97
C LEU A 130 7.32 -17.08 0.48
N LEU A 131 7.83 -18.25 0.82
CA LEU A 131 9.15 -18.73 0.36
C LEU A 131 9.21 -18.90 -1.17
N ILE A 132 8.14 -19.41 -1.79
CA ILE A 132 8.03 -19.51 -3.24
C ILE A 132 8.01 -18.11 -3.88
N ALA A 133 7.28 -17.17 -3.32
CA ALA A 133 7.26 -15.79 -3.81
C ALA A 133 8.64 -15.13 -3.73
N ILE A 134 9.37 -15.32 -2.63
CA ILE A 134 10.76 -14.85 -2.47
C ILE A 134 11.67 -15.49 -3.52
N SER A 135 11.55 -16.81 -3.72
CA SER A 135 12.34 -17.54 -4.72
C SER A 135 12.07 -17.02 -6.14
N GLY A 136 10.80 -16.73 -6.47
CA GLY A 136 10.42 -16.14 -7.75
C GLY A 136 11.09 -14.77 -7.99
N ILE A 137 11.22 -13.93 -6.96
CA ILE A 137 11.93 -12.65 -7.07
C ILE A 137 13.42 -12.83 -7.27
N ILE A 138 14.04 -13.80 -6.59
CA ILE A 138 15.45 -14.11 -6.79
C ILE A 138 15.70 -14.51 -8.25
N ILE A 139 14.84 -15.36 -8.81
CA ILE A 139 14.91 -15.78 -10.21
C ILE A 139 14.72 -14.58 -11.16
N PHE A 140 13.74 -13.73 -10.90
CA PHE A 140 13.48 -12.52 -11.69
C PHE A 140 14.66 -11.52 -11.67
N LYS A 141 15.37 -11.44 -10.54
CA LYS A 141 16.54 -10.58 -10.36
C LYS A 141 17.81 -11.12 -11.04
N TRP A 142 17.86 -12.41 -11.36
CA TRP A 142 19.05 -13.14 -11.82
C TRP A 142 19.43 -12.84 -13.28
N GLN A 143 19.12 -11.69 -13.81
CA GLN A 143 19.73 -11.24 -15.07
C GLN A 143 21.05 -10.51 -14.76
N LYS A 144 22.14 -11.07 -15.31
CA LYS A 144 23.47 -10.46 -15.34
C LYS A 144 23.45 -9.10 -15.98
#